data_541dcb62654273a358892e5d1c3cba3f
#
_entry.id   541dcb62654273a358892e5d1c3cba3f
#
_cell.length_a   1.000
_cell.length_b   1.000
_cell.length_c   1.000
_cell.angle_alpha   90.00
_cell.angle_beta   90.00
_cell.angle_gamma   90.00
#
_symmetry.space_group_name_H-M   'P 1'
#
loop_
_entity.id
_entity.type
_entity.pdbx_description
1 polymer ?
#
loop_
_entity_poly.entity_id
_entity_poly.type
_entity_poly.pdbx_seq_one_letter_code
_entity_poly.pdbx_strand_id
1 'polypeptide(L)'
;MTKQNKRVILVTGASRGVGKGIAEGMAQPNDIIICAARSTLKGTTVHQFGFEIQSSLDHTVENINKKGAKGIAYSIDLSREQEILDLAAFIKKEFGQLDILVHAACQIHGDLVESKPYWEKSLDLWSIMEVGLKSNYFLSHALTPLMIDSKGKLILQISSHGAMCYMHGPIYGAQKAGTDKMAFDMAYDLKPFNICSISLWSGIVKDEKTQKISELHGEQYAEFLKGAASQEYAGLVINELYKDSKLMNISGKTLIAAEVGEQYGIQDIDSCSPKSDRDVLGGPREFSEAVVY
;
A
#
# COMPACT_ATOMS: atom_id res chain seq x y z
N MET A 1 -30.98 9.75 4.29
CA MET A 1 -29.92 8.82 3.88
C MET A 1 -29.22 9.44 2.69
N THR A 2 -28.05 10.04 2.88
CA THR A 2 -27.21 10.54 1.78
C THR A 2 -26.83 9.34 0.92
N LYS A 3 -27.12 9.38 -0.40
CA LYS A 3 -26.61 8.40 -1.34
C LYS A 3 -25.08 8.39 -1.19
N GLN A 4 -24.55 7.34 -0.58
CA GLN A 4 -23.11 7.11 -0.55
C GLN A 4 -22.67 6.94 -2.00
N ASN A 5 -21.89 7.90 -2.51
CA ASN A 5 -21.39 7.84 -3.89
C ASN A 5 -20.49 6.60 -4.01
N LYS A 6 -20.73 5.81 -5.01
CA LYS A 6 -19.93 4.65 -5.41
C LYS A 6 -18.50 5.09 -5.68
N ARG A 7 -17.54 4.60 -4.91
CA ARG A 7 -16.11 4.83 -5.17
C ARG A 7 -15.54 3.74 -6.07
N VAL A 8 -14.65 4.12 -6.96
CA VAL A 8 -13.80 3.20 -7.72
C VAL A 8 -12.38 3.30 -7.15
N ILE A 9 -11.88 2.20 -6.65
CA ILE A 9 -10.62 2.11 -5.90
C ILE A 9 -9.72 1.09 -6.59
N LEU A 10 -8.48 1.45 -6.86
CA LEU A 10 -7.46 0.51 -7.31
C LEU A 10 -6.45 0.26 -6.19
N VAL A 11 -6.22 -1.01 -5.87
CA VAL A 11 -5.18 -1.44 -4.93
C VAL A 11 -4.23 -2.39 -5.63
N THR A 12 -2.95 -2.01 -5.75
CA THR A 12 -1.92 -2.90 -6.28
C THR A 12 -1.32 -3.78 -5.17
N GLY A 13 -0.85 -4.99 -5.53
CA GLY A 13 -0.31 -5.93 -4.55
C GLY A 13 -1.38 -6.58 -3.66
N ALA A 14 -2.64 -6.59 -4.10
CA ALA A 14 -3.81 -6.96 -3.30
C ALA A 14 -4.04 -8.48 -3.14
N SER A 15 -3.10 -9.34 -3.55
CA SER A 15 -3.29 -10.80 -3.42
C SER A 15 -2.92 -11.36 -2.04
N ARG A 16 -2.20 -10.62 -1.20
CA ARG A 16 -1.74 -11.02 0.14
C ARG A 16 -1.23 -9.85 0.96
N GLY A 17 -0.96 -10.09 2.25
CA GLY A 17 -0.31 -9.15 3.16
C GLY A 17 -1.00 -7.78 3.21
N VAL A 18 -0.19 -6.73 3.32
CA VAL A 18 -0.67 -5.34 3.49
C VAL A 18 -1.64 -4.91 2.38
N GLY A 19 -1.33 -5.20 1.10
CA GLY A 19 -2.19 -4.80 -0.02
C GLY A 19 -3.57 -5.49 0.00
N LYS A 20 -3.63 -6.79 0.34
CA LYS A 20 -4.88 -7.52 0.57
C LYS A 20 -5.67 -6.87 1.72
N GLY A 21 -5.01 -6.68 2.87
CA GLY A 21 -5.66 -6.10 4.04
C GLY A 21 -6.20 -4.69 3.77
N ILE A 22 -5.45 -3.85 3.05
CA ILE A 22 -5.94 -2.52 2.64
C ILE A 22 -7.20 -2.64 1.79
N ALA A 23 -7.21 -3.51 0.77
CA ALA A 23 -8.37 -3.70 -0.09
C ALA A 23 -9.61 -4.17 0.71
N GLU A 24 -9.41 -5.10 1.64
CA GLU A 24 -10.46 -5.61 2.52
C GLU A 24 -10.90 -4.58 3.57
N GLY A 25 -9.96 -3.83 4.17
CA GLY A 25 -10.24 -2.78 5.17
C GLY A 25 -10.94 -1.56 4.58
N MET A 26 -10.68 -1.25 3.31
CA MET A 26 -11.34 -0.15 2.61
C MET A 26 -12.76 -0.48 2.16
N ALA A 27 -13.13 -1.76 2.05
CA ALA A 27 -14.38 -2.19 1.44
C ALA A 27 -15.61 -1.64 2.20
N GLN A 28 -16.41 -0.82 1.52
CA GLN A 28 -17.68 -0.28 1.96
C GLN A 28 -18.79 -0.71 0.99
N PRO A 29 -20.05 -0.84 1.45
CA PRO A 29 -21.15 -1.16 0.55
C PRO A 29 -21.22 -0.24 -0.67
N ASN A 30 -21.42 -0.81 -1.84
CA ASN A 30 -21.45 -0.18 -3.18
C ASN A 30 -20.12 0.26 -3.77
N ASP A 31 -18.99 0.18 -3.06
CA ASP A 31 -17.69 0.44 -3.67
C ASP A 31 -17.34 -0.58 -4.76
N ILE A 32 -16.51 -0.17 -5.69
CA ILE A 32 -15.80 -1.06 -6.61
C ILE A 32 -14.33 -1.03 -6.21
N ILE A 33 -13.76 -2.20 -5.93
CA ILE A 33 -12.35 -2.34 -5.55
C ILE A 33 -11.66 -3.26 -6.55
N ILE A 34 -10.77 -2.70 -7.35
CA ILE A 34 -9.95 -3.41 -8.32
C ILE A 34 -8.70 -3.86 -7.59
N CYS A 35 -8.57 -5.16 -7.41
CA CYS A 35 -7.45 -5.82 -6.77
C CYS A 35 -6.46 -6.28 -7.85
N ALA A 36 -5.30 -5.62 -7.95
CA ALA A 36 -4.32 -5.88 -8.99
C ALA A 36 -3.07 -6.59 -8.42
N ALA A 37 -2.73 -7.76 -8.95
CA ALA A 37 -1.52 -8.52 -8.60
C ALA A 37 -1.30 -9.68 -9.59
N ARG A 38 -0.18 -10.39 -9.47
CA ARG A 38 0.17 -11.53 -10.35
C ARG A 38 -0.66 -12.78 -10.08
N SER A 39 -1.04 -13.03 -8.83
CA SER A 39 -1.67 -14.30 -8.39
C SER A 39 -3.18 -14.18 -8.39
N THR A 40 -3.85 -14.75 -9.39
CA THR A 40 -5.32 -14.71 -9.54
C THR A 40 -6.03 -15.88 -8.87
N LEU A 41 -5.55 -17.10 -9.08
CA LEU A 41 -6.25 -18.32 -8.66
C LEU A 41 -6.04 -18.63 -7.17
N LYS A 42 -7.03 -19.30 -6.56
CA LYS A 42 -6.88 -19.91 -5.23
C LYS A 42 -5.71 -20.88 -5.27
N GLY A 43 -4.64 -20.53 -4.60
CA GLY A 43 -3.43 -21.33 -4.55
C GLY A 43 -2.53 -20.90 -3.40
N THR A 44 -1.65 -21.78 -3.01
CA THR A 44 -0.58 -21.45 -2.10
C THR A 44 0.64 -21.01 -2.91
N THR A 45 1.30 -19.98 -2.46
CA THR A 45 2.62 -19.60 -2.97
C THR A 45 3.65 -20.03 -1.96
N VAL A 46 4.66 -20.79 -2.37
CA VAL A 46 5.78 -21.09 -1.47
C VAL A 46 6.53 -19.80 -1.19
N HIS A 47 6.60 -19.44 0.08
CA HIS A 47 7.39 -18.31 0.54
C HIS A 47 8.87 -18.68 0.47
N GLN A 48 9.73 -17.69 0.27
CA GLN A 48 11.18 -17.86 0.23
C GLN A 48 11.78 -18.55 1.46
N PHE A 49 11.09 -18.57 2.59
CA PHE A 49 11.47 -19.32 3.80
C PHE A 49 10.91 -20.75 3.83
N GLY A 50 10.43 -21.28 2.70
CA GLY A 50 10.00 -22.69 2.57
C GLY A 50 8.62 -23.02 3.11
N PHE A 51 7.81 -22.06 3.56
CA PHE A 51 6.43 -22.29 3.96
C PHE A 51 5.43 -21.78 2.93
N GLU A 52 4.26 -22.40 2.91
CA GLU A 52 3.17 -21.99 2.01
C GLU A 52 2.37 -20.84 2.60
N ILE A 53 2.08 -19.83 1.75
CA ILE A 53 1.19 -18.72 2.07
C ILE A 53 0.02 -18.76 1.10
N GLN A 54 -1.18 -18.58 1.61
CA GLN A 54 -2.33 -18.32 0.76
C GLN A 54 -2.17 -16.95 0.10
N SER A 55 -2.15 -16.94 -1.23
CA SER A 55 -1.98 -15.72 -2.02
C SER A 55 -2.89 -15.81 -3.23
N SER A 56 -4.00 -15.07 -3.21
CA SER A 56 -4.96 -15.13 -4.30
C SER A 56 -5.83 -13.88 -4.34
N LEU A 57 -5.93 -13.28 -5.51
CA LEU A 57 -6.88 -12.19 -5.76
C LEU A 57 -8.33 -12.65 -5.57
N ASP A 58 -8.63 -13.89 -5.94
CA ASP A 58 -10.00 -14.45 -5.79
C ASP A 58 -10.44 -14.47 -4.34
N HIS A 59 -9.54 -14.83 -3.41
CA HIS A 59 -9.85 -14.82 -1.98
C HIS A 59 -10.07 -13.40 -1.45
N THR A 60 -9.24 -12.44 -1.87
CA THR A 60 -9.41 -11.03 -1.52
C THR A 60 -10.74 -10.49 -2.03
N VAL A 61 -11.07 -10.78 -3.30
CA VAL A 61 -12.34 -10.39 -3.92
C VAL A 61 -13.55 -11.01 -3.21
N GLU A 62 -13.46 -12.28 -2.83
CA GLU A 62 -14.52 -12.95 -2.06
C GLU A 62 -14.78 -12.23 -0.72
N ASN A 63 -13.72 -11.84 0.01
CA ASN A 63 -13.84 -11.13 1.28
C ASN A 63 -14.41 -9.71 1.10
N ILE A 64 -14.01 -9.00 0.06
CA ILE A 64 -14.56 -7.70 -0.31
C ILE A 64 -16.06 -7.81 -0.60
N ASN A 65 -16.46 -8.83 -1.38
CA ASN A 65 -17.87 -9.05 -1.74
C ASN A 65 -18.74 -9.36 -0.51
N LYS A 66 -18.22 -10.09 0.50
CA LYS A 66 -18.91 -10.34 1.77
C LYS A 66 -19.22 -9.06 2.55
N LYS A 67 -18.44 -7.98 2.32
CA LYS A 67 -18.65 -6.66 2.94
C LYS A 67 -19.63 -5.77 2.14
N GLY A 68 -20.22 -6.27 1.06
CA GLY A 68 -21.19 -5.55 0.22
C GLY A 68 -20.57 -4.63 -0.83
N ALA A 69 -19.26 -4.64 -0.98
CA ALA A 69 -18.56 -4.01 -2.10
C ALA A 69 -18.48 -4.96 -3.30
N LYS A 70 -18.07 -4.45 -4.46
CA LYS A 70 -17.77 -5.25 -5.65
C LYS A 70 -16.26 -5.35 -5.82
N GLY A 71 -15.67 -6.48 -5.46
CA GLY A 71 -14.28 -6.79 -5.76
C GLY A 71 -14.10 -7.21 -7.22
N ILE A 72 -12.97 -6.83 -7.81
CA ILE A 72 -12.57 -7.22 -9.17
C ILE A 72 -11.12 -7.67 -9.13
N ALA A 73 -10.86 -8.93 -9.48
CA ALA A 73 -9.51 -9.45 -9.64
C ALA A 73 -8.95 -9.03 -11.02
N TYR A 74 -7.77 -8.42 -11.02
CA TYR A 74 -7.05 -8.08 -12.23
C TYR A 74 -5.62 -8.62 -12.17
N SER A 75 -5.31 -9.58 -13.04
CA SER A 75 -3.97 -10.17 -13.12
C SER A 75 -3.03 -9.23 -13.85
N ILE A 76 -1.91 -8.88 -13.19
CA ILE A 76 -0.92 -7.96 -13.76
C ILE A 76 0.47 -8.24 -13.20
N ASP A 77 1.48 -8.20 -14.07
CA ASP A 77 2.87 -8.04 -13.68
C ASP A 77 3.30 -6.58 -13.81
N LEU A 78 3.41 -5.91 -12.65
CA LEU A 78 3.75 -4.49 -12.58
C LEU A 78 5.20 -4.15 -13.02
N SER A 79 6.03 -5.15 -13.31
CA SER A 79 7.33 -4.92 -13.94
C SER A 79 7.21 -4.62 -15.45
N ARG A 80 6.04 -4.95 -16.04
CA ARG A 80 5.76 -4.82 -17.47
C ARG A 80 4.95 -3.58 -17.78
N GLU A 81 5.54 -2.65 -18.48
CA GLU A 81 4.93 -1.36 -18.82
C GLU A 81 3.60 -1.51 -19.58
N GLN A 82 3.56 -2.42 -20.59
CA GLN A 82 2.34 -2.61 -21.37
C GLN A 82 1.16 -3.07 -20.52
N GLU A 83 1.40 -3.96 -19.56
CA GLU A 83 0.34 -4.43 -18.66
C GLU A 83 -0.18 -3.31 -17.75
N ILE A 84 0.67 -2.34 -17.37
CA ILE A 84 0.26 -1.14 -16.64
C ILE A 84 -0.66 -0.27 -17.49
N LEU A 85 -0.32 -0.04 -18.77
CA LEU A 85 -1.14 0.72 -19.71
C LEU A 85 -2.47 0.01 -19.99
N ASP A 86 -2.46 -1.31 -20.11
CA ASP A 86 -3.67 -2.12 -20.31
C ASP A 86 -4.61 -2.03 -19.10
N LEU A 87 -4.07 -2.05 -17.87
CA LEU A 87 -4.86 -1.83 -16.64
C LEU A 87 -5.50 -0.42 -16.64
N ALA A 88 -4.73 0.60 -16.99
CA ALA A 88 -5.26 1.97 -17.04
C ALA A 88 -6.37 2.11 -18.10
N ALA A 89 -6.19 1.52 -19.28
CA ALA A 89 -7.20 1.48 -20.33
C ALA A 89 -8.47 0.71 -19.90
N PHE A 90 -8.30 -0.41 -19.20
CA PHE A 90 -9.40 -1.18 -18.62
C PHE A 90 -10.21 -0.33 -17.64
N ILE A 91 -9.56 0.35 -16.68
CA ILE A 91 -10.26 1.18 -15.70
C ILE A 91 -11.01 2.33 -16.39
N LYS A 92 -10.39 2.98 -17.33
CA LYS A 92 -11.02 4.06 -18.10
C LYS A 92 -12.24 3.57 -18.85
N LYS A 93 -12.15 2.43 -19.54
CA LYS A 93 -13.23 1.84 -20.34
C LYS A 93 -14.41 1.37 -19.50
N GLU A 94 -14.14 0.61 -18.43
CA GLU A 94 -15.18 -0.07 -17.64
C GLU A 94 -15.85 0.85 -16.61
N PHE A 95 -15.13 1.84 -16.10
CA PHE A 95 -15.62 2.68 -14.99
C PHE A 95 -15.68 4.16 -15.32
N GLY A 96 -14.81 4.67 -16.20
CA GLY A 96 -14.74 6.09 -16.54
C GLY A 96 -14.34 6.99 -15.38
N GLN A 97 -13.96 6.43 -14.24
CA GLN A 97 -13.55 7.16 -13.03
C GLN A 97 -12.55 6.35 -12.19
N LEU A 98 -11.77 7.04 -11.38
CA LEU A 98 -10.96 6.48 -10.32
C LEU A 98 -10.90 7.46 -9.16
N ASP A 99 -11.39 7.04 -7.99
CA ASP A 99 -11.46 7.90 -6.80
C ASP A 99 -10.20 7.79 -5.93
N ILE A 100 -9.67 6.58 -5.81
CA ILE A 100 -8.51 6.27 -4.95
C ILE A 100 -7.58 5.31 -5.68
N LEU A 101 -6.29 5.67 -5.72
CA LEU A 101 -5.20 4.82 -6.18
C LEU A 101 -4.28 4.48 -5.01
N VAL A 102 -4.16 3.19 -4.68
CA VAL A 102 -3.27 2.71 -3.62
C VAL A 102 -2.16 1.85 -4.21
N HIS A 103 -0.94 2.32 -4.07
CA HIS A 103 0.27 1.60 -4.44
C HIS A 103 0.78 0.79 -3.23
N ALA A 104 0.43 -0.50 -3.15
CA ALA A 104 0.90 -1.39 -2.11
C ALA A 104 1.75 -2.56 -2.62
N ALA A 105 1.95 -2.65 -3.95
CA ALA A 105 2.79 -3.69 -4.53
C ALA A 105 4.27 -3.47 -4.19
N CYS A 106 4.91 -4.55 -3.74
CA CYS A 106 6.34 -4.58 -3.50
C CYS A 106 6.86 -5.99 -3.78
N GLN A 107 7.95 -6.10 -4.53
CA GLN A 107 8.60 -7.38 -4.76
C GLN A 107 9.65 -7.62 -3.67
N ILE A 108 9.44 -8.66 -2.87
CA ILE A 108 10.37 -9.07 -1.83
C ILE A 108 11.18 -10.26 -2.36
N HIS A 109 12.48 -10.10 -2.47
CA HIS A 109 13.44 -11.16 -2.81
C HIS A 109 13.96 -11.84 -1.53
N GLY A 110 14.37 -13.10 -1.61
CA GLY A 110 14.88 -13.87 -0.48
C GLY A 110 16.00 -13.19 0.29
N ASP A 111 17.01 -12.76 -0.44
CA ASP A 111 18.20 -12.12 0.14
C ASP A 111 17.91 -10.80 0.87
N LEU A 112 16.72 -10.22 0.67
CA LEU A 112 16.40 -8.93 1.28
C LEU A 112 16.52 -8.97 2.82
N VAL A 113 16.03 -10.05 3.42
CA VAL A 113 15.97 -10.21 4.88
C VAL A 113 17.16 -10.98 5.45
N GLU A 114 18.06 -11.47 4.61
CA GLU A 114 19.27 -12.15 5.08
C GLU A 114 20.25 -11.15 5.72
N SER A 115 20.85 -11.59 6.84
CA SER A 115 21.87 -10.81 7.56
C SER A 115 23.23 -10.91 6.87
N LYS A 116 23.30 -10.32 5.66
CA LYS A 116 24.51 -10.21 4.85
C LYS A 116 24.77 -8.76 4.48
N PRO A 117 26.03 -8.33 4.31
CA PRO A 117 26.35 -7.03 3.75
C PRO A 117 25.82 -6.96 2.29
N TYR A 118 25.47 -5.74 1.84
CA TYR A 118 24.78 -5.56 0.56
C TYR A 118 25.57 -6.08 -0.67
N TRP A 119 26.90 -6.06 -0.61
CA TRP A 119 27.77 -6.54 -1.70
C TRP A 119 27.83 -8.08 -1.82
N GLU A 120 27.27 -8.82 -0.89
CA GLU A 120 27.13 -10.28 -0.90
C GLU A 120 25.70 -10.71 -1.25
N LYS A 121 24.76 -9.77 -1.35
CA LYS A 121 23.37 -10.03 -1.73
C LYS A 121 23.21 -10.05 -3.25
N SER A 122 22.18 -10.76 -3.74
CA SER A 122 21.89 -10.83 -5.17
C SER A 122 21.55 -9.45 -5.76
N LEU A 123 22.02 -9.20 -6.98
CA LEU A 123 21.62 -8.02 -7.77
C LEU A 123 20.13 -8.06 -8.17
N ASP A 124 19.47 -9.22 -8.13
CA ASP A 124 18.04 -9.38 -8.38
C ASP A 124 17.16 -8.63 -7.35
N LEU A 125 17.76 -8.19 -6.24
CA LEU A 125 17.13 -7.25 -5.30
C LEU A 125 16.70 -5.94 -5.98
N TRP A 126 17.30 -5.58 -7.14
CA TRP A 126 16.85 -4.43 -7.93
C TRP A 126 15.38 -4.51 -8.34
N SER A 127 14.83 -5.70 -8.44
CA SER A 127 13.42 -5.92 -8.75
C SER A 127 12.44 -5.18 -7.79
N ILE A 128 12.89 -4.82 -6.59
CA ILE A 128 12.09 -4.01 -5.66
C ILE A 128 11.87 -2.58 -6.19
N MET A 129 12.86 -2.02 -6.90
CA MET A 129 12.75 -0.71 -7.55
C MET A 129 11.78 -0.77 -8.74
N GLU A 130 11.82 -1.84 -9.52
CA GLU A 130 10.94 -2.04 -10.68
C GLU A 130 9.47 -2.13 -10.27
N VAL A 131 9.17 -2.94 -9.25
CA VAL A 131 7.78 -3.16 -8.81
C VAL A 131 7.32 -2.15 -7.77
N GLY A 132 8.21 -1.67 -6.89
CA GLY A 132 7.83 -0.80 -5.77
C GLY A 132 8.04 0.69 -5.97
N LEU A 133 8.74 1.12 -7.03
CA LEU A 133 8.97 2.54 -7.32
C LEU A 133 8.63 2.89 -8.77
N LYS A 134 9.26 2.27 -9.76
CA LYS A 134 8.99 2.53 -11.18
C LYS A 134 7.53 2.29 -11.51
N SER A 135 6.96 1.15 -11.09
CA SER A 135 5.57 0.84 -11.39
C SER A 135 4.59 1.83 -10.76
N ASN A 136 4.89 2.36 -9.56
CA ASN A 136 4.07 3.37 -8.92
C ASN A 136 4.03 4.66 -9.74
N TYR A 137 5.19 5.09 -10.25
CA TYR A 137 5.26 6.26 -11.13
C TYR A 137 4.49 6.04 -12.44
N PHE A 138 4.71 4.91 -13.11
CA PHE A 138 4.07 4.61 -14.39
C PHE A 138 2.56 4.51 -14.29
N LEU A 139 2.07 3.84 -13.24
CA LEU A 139 0.63 3.70 -13.03
C LEU A 139 -0.02 5.02 -12.63
N SER A 140 0.64 5.82 -11.78
CA SER A 140 0.17 7.17 -11.46
C SER A 140 0.13 8.05 -12.70
N HIS A 141 1.18 8.03 -13.53
CA HIS A 141 1.23 8.77 -14.79
C HIS A 141 0.06 8.39 -15.73
N ALA A 142 -0.20 7.10 -15.89
CA ALA A 142 -1.26 6.60 -16.76
C ALA A 142 -2.68 6.92 -16.24
N LEU A 143 -2.89 6.93 -14.91
CA LEU A 143 -4.21 7.10 -14.30
C LEU A 143 -4.54 8.52 -13.84
N THR A 144 -3.55 9.38 -13.62
CA THR A 144 -3.78 10.77 -13.19
C THR A 144 -4.73 11.54 -14.11
N PRO A 145 -4.63 11.47 -15.47
CA PRO A 145 -5.59 12.14 -16.33
C PRO A 145 -7.04 11.70 -16.09
N LEU A 146 -7.27 10.39 -15.88
CA LEU A 146 -8.60 9.87 -15.55
C LEU A 146 -9.08 10.38 -14.19
N MET A 147 -8.20 10.45 -13.18
CA MET A 147 -8.55 10.99 -11.86
C MET A 147 -8.89 12.47 -11.91
N ILE A 148 -8.22 13.27 -12.73
CA ILE A 148 -8.55 14.68 -12.97
C ILE A 148 -9.95 14.78 -13.56
N ASP A 149 -10.23 14.06 -14.62
CA ASP A 149 -11.52 14.07 -15.34
C ASP A 149 -12.69 13.63 -14.44
N SER A 150 -12.46 12.59 -13.62
CA SER A 150 -13.47 11.99 -12.73
C SER A 150 -13.53 12.64 -11.34
N LYS A 151 -12.70 13.64 -11.06
CA LYS A 151 -12.57 14.28 -9.75
C LYS A 151 -12.17 13.30 -8.63
N GLY A 152 -11.28 12.35 -8.95
CA GLY A 152 -10.62 11.49 -7.98
C GLY A 152 -9.86 12.30 -6.95
N LYS A 153 -9.68 11.77 -5.72
CA LYS A 153 -9.19 12.58 -4.61
C LYS A 153 -7.88 12.13 -4.01
N LEU A 154 -7.48 10.87 -4.17
CA LEU A 154 -6.36 10.35 -3.38
C LEU A 154 -5.47 9.39 -4.16
N ILE A 155 -4.18 9.72 -4.23
CA ILE A 155 -3.10 8.79 -4.58
C ILE A 155 -2.31 8.50 -3.31
N LEU A 156 -2.21 7.24 -2.94
CA LEU A 156 -1.54 6.82 -1.71
C LEU A 156 -0.48 5.76 -2.00
N GLN A 157 0.69 5.95 -1.45
CA GLN A 157 1.82 5.05 -1.60
C GLN A 157 2.16 4.40 -0.25
N ILE A 158 2.28 3.06 -0.22
CA ILE A 158 2.65 2.33 0.98
C ILE A 158 4.17 2.29 1.10
N SER A 159 4.66 2.87 2.18
CA SER A 159 6.07 2.93 2.54
C SER A 159 6.31 2.36 3.95
N SER A 160 7.46 2.60 4.52
CA SER A 160 7.82 2.10 5.85
C SER A 160 8.97 2.88 6.49
N HIS A 161 9.24 2.61 7.77
CA HIS A 161 10.40 3.12 8.52
C HIS A 161 11.74 2.84 7.82
N GLY A 162 11.80 1.89 6.87
CA GLY A 162 12.99 1.67 6.04
C GLY A 162 13.43 2.88 5.22
N ALA A 163 12.56 3.88 5.04
CA ALA A 163 12.94 5.17 4.46
C ALA A 163 13.83 6.01 5.38
N MET A 164 13.85 5.71 6.71
CA MET A 164 14.55 6.49 7.72
C MET A 164 15.63 5.72 8.45
N CYS A 165 15.39 4.47 8.82
CA CYS A 165 16.35 3.62 9.51
C CYS A 165 16.96 2.58 8.57
N TYR A 166 18.07 1.96 9.01
CA TYR A 166 18.62 0.80 8.29
C TYR A 166 17.68 -0.40 8.46
N MET A 167 16.97 -0.75 7.42
CA MET A 167 16.04 -1.88 7.37
C MET A 167 16.27 -2.65 6.06
N HIS A 168 16.61 -3.93 6.15
CA HIS A 168 16.80 -4.86 5.02
C HIS A 168 17.90 -4.49 4.01
N GLY A 169 18.63 -3.39 4.23
CA GLY A 169 19.75 -2.95 3.38
C GLY A 169 19.43 -1.76 2.48
N PRO A 170 20.44 -1.27 1.73
CA PRO A 170 20.38 0.03 1.05
C PRO A 170 19.33 0.09 -0.06
N ILE A 171 19.06 -1.01 -0.80
CA ILE A 171 18.10 -0.98 -1.91
C ILE A 171 16.65 -0.85 -1.39
N TYR A 172 16.33 -1.47 -0.24
CA TYR A 172 15.03 -1.31 0.40
C TYR A 172 14.86 0.12 0.92
N GLY A 173 15.88 0.64 1.61
CA GLY A 173 15.85 2.02 2.10
C GLY A 173 15.70 3.03 0.96
N ALA A 174 16.43 2.86 -0.15
CA ALA A 174 16.31 3.70 -1.33
C ALA A 174 14.91 3.66 -1.94
N GLN A 175 14.31 2.47 -2.06
CA GLN A 175 12.96 2.30 -2.59
C GLN A 175 11.94 3.02 -1.68
N LYS A 176 12.00 2.85 -0.36
CA LYS A 176 11.06 3.47 0.58
C LYS A 176 11.24 5.00 0.65
N ALA A 177 12.47 5.49 0.71
CA ALA A 177 12.76 6.92 0.66
C ALA A 177 12.33 7.56 -0.67
N GLY A 178 12.54 6.85 -1.80
CA GLY A 178 12.05 7.27 -3.11
C GLY A 178 10.53 7.31 -3.19
N THR A 179 9.83 6.38 -2.55
CA THR A 179 8.37 6.35 -2.45
C THR A 179 7.84 7.58 -1.70
N ASP A 180 8.45 7.91 -0.55
CA ASP A 180 8.04 9.09 0.23
C ASP A 180 8.27 10.39 -0.54
N LYS A 181 9.44 10.49 -1.20
CA LYS A 181 9.76 11.68 -2.02
C LYS A 181 8.86 11.80 -3.23
N MET A 182 8.52 10.71 -3.90
CA MET A 182 7.60 10.69 -5.03
C MET A 182 6.20 11.17 -4.61
N ALA A 183 5.69 10.75 -3.46
CA ALA A 183 4.41 11.23 -2.95
C ALA A 183 4.42 12.74 -2.70
N PHE A 184 5.52 13.26 -2.15
CA PHE A 184 5.71 14.70 -1.91
C PHE A 184 5.72 15.50 -3.22
N ASP A 185 6.50 15.06 -4.21
CA ASP A 185 6.61 15.78 -5.50
C ASP A 185 5.31 15.72 -6.29
N MET A 186 4.65 14.57 -6.36
CA MET A 186 3.34 14.44 -7.00
C MET A 186 2.30 15.36 -6.37
N ALA A 187 2.35 15.62 -5.07
CA ALA A 187 1.42 16.51 -4.40
C ALA A 187 1.49 17.95 -4.94
N TYR A 188 2.67 18.41 -5.35
CA TYR A 188 2.84 19.72 -5.98
C TYR A 188 2.09 19.80 -7.30
N ASP A 189 2.29 18.84 -8.20
CA ASP A 189 1.64 18.82 -9.52
C ASP A 189 0.12 18.59 -9.42
N LEU A 190 -0.34 17.85 -8.43
CA LEU A 190 -1.73 17.46 -8.24
C LEU A 190 -2.58 18.49 -7.49
N LYS A 191 -1.94 19.45 -6.81
CA LYS A 191 -2.61 20.51 -6.02
C LYS A 191 -3.65 21.30 -6.81
N PRO A 192 -3.42 21.73 -8.07
CA PRO A 192 -4.41 22.47 -8.86
C PRO A 192 -5.68 21.65 -9.16
N PHE A 193 -5.59 20.34 -9.11
CA PHE A 193 -6.69 19.41 -9.41
C PHE A 193 -7.39 18.88 -8.16
N ASN A 194 -6.98 19.36 -6.96
CA ASN A 194 -7.54 18.94 -5.67
C ASN A 194 -7.41 17.41 -5.46
N ILE A 195 -6.31 16.83 -5.92
CA ILE A 195 -5.94 15.43 -5.71
C ILE A 195 -4.83 15.38 -4.66
N CYS A 196 -5.08 14.71 -3.55
CA CYS A 196 -4.11 14.51 -2.48
C CYS A 196 -3.14 13.37 -2.86
N SER A 197 -1.85 13.60 -2.68
CA SER A 197 -0.82 12.56 -2.80
C SER A 197 -0.09 12.43 -1.47
N ILE A 198 -0.08 11.24 -0.89
CA ILE A 198 0.58 10.96 0.40
C ILE A 198 1.32 9.63 0.37
N SER A 199 2.32 9.52 1.25
CA SER A 199 2.91 8.24 1.62
C SER A 199 2.40 7.82 2.99
N LEU A 200 2.12 6.52 3.19
CA LEU A 200 1.65 5.95 4.44
C LEU A 200 2.56 4.80 4.87
N TRP A 201 3.14 4.91 6.05
CA TRP A 201 3.88 3.84 6.70
C TRP A 201 2.91 2.98 7.49
N SER A 202 2.71 1.74 7.05
CA SER A 202 1.74 0.82 7.67
C SER A 202 2.16 0.33 9.05
N GLY A 203 3.44 0.52 9.43
CA GLY A 203 4.00 -0.10 10.63
C GLY A 203 4.19 -1.61 10.46
N ILE A 204 4.33 -2.29 11.59
CA ILE A 204 4.41 -3.75 11.65
C ILE A 204 2.98 -4.30 11.52
N VAL A 205 2.81 -5.30 10.64
CA VAL A 205 1.49 -5.86 10.32
C VAL A 205 1.47 -7.37 10.62
N LYS A 206 0.41 -7.83 11.29
CA LYS A 206 0.12 -9.25 11.53
C LYS A 206 -0.42 -9.89 10.26
N ASP A 207 0.44 -10.11 9.27
CA ASP A 207 0.08 -10.84 8.06
C ASP A 207 0.40 -12.34 8.16
N GLU A 208 -0.02 -13.12 7.17
CA GLU A 208 0.20 -14.56 7.13
C GLU A 208 1.69 -14.93 7.22
N LYS A 209 2.57 -14.07 6.70
CA LYS A 209 4.01 -14.23 6.75
C LYS A 209 4.56 -13.99 8.15
N THR A 210 4.20 -12.88 8.78
CA THR A 210 4.70 -12.52 10.11
C THR A 210 4.22 -13.50 11.17
N GLN A 211 3.00 -14.04 11.03
CA GLN A 211 2.47 -15.10 11.89
C GLN A 211 3.29 -16.39 11.77
N LYS A 212 3.59 -16.83 10.55
CA LYS A 212 4.44 -18.01 10.32
C LYS A 212 5.86 -17.84 10.84
N ILE A 213 6.45 -16.66 10.65
CA ILE A 213 7.79 -16.36 11.20
C ILE A 213 7.75 -16.38 12.72
N SER A 214 6.70 -15.88 13.36
CA SER A 214 6.51 -15.93 14.80
C SER A 214 6.42 -17.37 15.32
N GLU A 215 5.70 -18.25 14.62
CA GLU A 215 5.63 -19.68 14.95
C GLU A 215 7.02 -20.36 14.90
N LEU A 216 7.88 -19.94 13.96
CA LEU A 216 9.21 -20.53 13.74
C LEU A 216 10.29 -19.96 14.70
N HIS A 217 10.17 -18.71 15.13
CA HIS A 217 11.21 -18.00 15.90
C HIS A 217 10.84 -17.75 17.37
N GLY A 218 9.70 -18.28 17.87
CA GLY A 218 9.33 -18.34 19.26
C GLY A 218 8.93 -17.03 19.93
N GLU A 219 9.02 -16.99 21.28
CA GLU A 219 8.44 -15.93 22.11
C GLU A 219 8.95 -14.51 21.81
N GLN A 220 10.22 -14.37 21.45
CA GLN A 220 10.82 -13.06 21.18
C GLN A 220 10.12 -12.35 19.99
N TYR A 221 9.77 -13.11 18.96
CA TYR A 221 9.05 -12.56 17.79
C TYR A 221 7.57 -12.34 18.09
N ALA A 222 6.97 -13.17 18.94
CA ALA A 222 5.60 -12.99 19.39
C ALA A 222 5.43 -11.69 20.19
N GLU A 223 6.40 -11.35 21.05
CA GLU A 223 6.41 -10.07 21.78
C GLU A 223 6.41 -8.86 20.84
N PHE A 224 7.24 -8.92 19.78
CA PHE A 224 7.34 -7.89 18.77
C PHE A 224 6.00 -7.68 18.01
N LEU A 225 5.20 -8.73 17.86
CA LEU A 225 3.89 -8.65 17.21
C LEU A 225 2.75 -8.17 18.12
N LYS A 226 2.94 -8.04 19.42
CA LYS A 226 1.86 -7.60 20.33
C LYS A 226 1.29 -6.22 20.02
N GLY A 227 2.13 -5.31 19.51
CA GLY A 227 1.73 -3.95 19.09
C GLY A 227 1.44 -3.81 17.61
N ALA A 228 1.56 -4.88 16.84
CA ALA A 228 1.40 -4.84 15.39
C ALA A 228 -0.07 -4.69 14.98
N ALA A 229 -0.30 -3.98 13.89
CA ALA A 229 -1.62 -3.78 13.29
C ALA A 229 -2.15 -5.03 12.59
N SER A 230 -3.47 -5.16 12.46
CA SER A 230 -4.06 -6.10 11.51
C SER A 230 -3.71 -5.73 10.07
N GLN A 231 -3.92 -6.64 9.13
CA GLN A 231 -3.73 -6.35 7.70
C GLN A 231 -4.67 -5.24 7.23
N GLU A 232 -5.89 -5.18 7.77
CA GLU A 232 -6.97 -4.27 7.39
C GLU A 232 -6.77 -2.86 7.94
N TYR A 233 -6.00 -2.68 8.99
CA TYR A 233 -5.90 -1.41 9.71
C TYR A 233 -5.54 -0.22 8.82
N ALA A 234 -4.53 -0.37 7.96
CA ALA A 234 -4.19 0.69 7.01
C ALA A 234 -5.36 1.04 6.08
N GLY A 235 -6.19 0.07 5.71
CA GLY A 235 -7.41 0.28 4.93
C GLY A 235 -8.47 1.08 5.69
N LEU A 236 -8.63 0.82 6.99
CA LEU A 236 -9.51 1.60 7.87
C LEU A 236 -9.03 3.06 7.95
N VAL A 237 -7.72 3.27 8.15
CA VAL A 237 -7.10 4.59 8.18
C VAL A 237 -7.33 5.35 6.87
N ILE A 238 -7.12 4.72 5.72
CA ILE A 238 -7.33 5.33 4.40
C ILE A 238 -8.79 5.77 4.21
N ASN A 239 -9.75 4.98 4.69
CA ASN A 239 -11.16 5.34 4.62
C ASN A 239 -11.47 6.64 5.40
N GLU A 240 -10.92 6.81 6.59
CA GLU A 240 -11.16 8.02 7.39
C GLU A 240 -10.44 9.24 6.78
N LEU A 241 -9.22 9.08 6.29
CA LEU A 241 -8.52 10.12 5.54
C LEU A 241 -9.33 10.58 4.32
N TYR A 242 -9.89 9.64 3.54
CA TYR A 242 -10.68 9.97 2.35
C TYR A 242 -11.96 10.76 2.67
N LYS A 243 -12.57 10.53 3.83
CA LYS A 243 -13.78 11.24 4.29
C LYS A 243 -13.49 12.64 4.81
N ASP A 244 -12.23 12.89 5.23
CA ASP A 244 -11.87 14.18 5.82
C ASP A 244 -11.97 15.31 4.79
N SER A 245 -12.75 16.33 5.08
CA SER A 245 -12.85 17.54 4.26
C SER A 245 -11.54 18.32 4.16
N LYS A 246 -10.61 18.07 5.08
CA LYS A 246 -9.27 18.68 5.13
C LYS A 246 -8.18 17.79 4.52
N LEU A 247 -8.55 16.76 3.75
CA LEU A 247 -7.61 15.82 3.13
C LEU A 247 -6.44 16.52 2.43
N MET A 248 -6.70 17.63 1.73
CA MET A 248 -5.65 18.39 1.02
C MET A 248 -4.59 19.01 1.95
N ASN A 249 -4.88 19.20 3.25
CA ASN A 249 -3.90 19.75 4.21
C ASN A 249 -2.76 18.77 4.54
N ILE A 250 -2.94 17.50 4.19
CA ILE A 250 -1.92 16.47 4.38
C ILE A 250 -1.26 16.05 3.07
N SER A 251 -1.62 16.66 1.94
CA SER A 251 -1.00 16.35 0.65
C SER A 251 0.51 16.65 0.69
N GLY A 252 1.31 15.74 0.17
CA GLY A 252 2.78 15.77 0.22
C GLY A 252 3.39 15.20 1.50
N LYS A 253 2.58 14.84 2.49
CA LYS A 253 3.11 14.31 3.75
C LYS A 253 3.33 12.81 3.70
N THR A 254 4.34 12.38 4.47
CA THR A 254 4.49 10.98 4.86
C THR A 254 3.89 10.82 6.25
N LEU A 255 3.00 9.86 6.40
CA LEU A 255 2.21 9.62 7.61
C LEU A 255 2.52 8.23 8.18
N ILE A 256 2.37 8.04 9.49
CA ILE A 256 2.41 6.73 10.16
C ILE A 256 0.97 6.32 10.47
N ALA A 257 0.54 5.15 10.01
CA ALA A 257 -0.84 4.69 10.14
C ALA A 257 -1.35 4.67 11.58
N ALA A 258 -0.51 4.25 12.53
CA ALA A 258 -0.85 4.24 13.95
C ALA A 258 -1.14 5.64 14.50
N GLU A 259 -0.36 6.65 14.11
CA GLU A 259 -0.54 8.05 14.55
C GLU A 259 -1.81 8.66 13.95
N VAL A 260 -2.08 8.36 12.67
CA VAL A 260 -3.33 8.77 12.04
C VAL A 260 -4.51 8.10 12.74
N GLY A 261 -4.41 6.81 13.02
CA GLY A 261 -5.45 6.09 13.73
C GLY A 261 -5.74 6.65 15.12
N GLU A 262 -4.70 7.01 15.89
CA GLU A 262 -4.85 7.68 17.16
C GLU A 262 -5.57 9.04 17.00
N GLN A 263 -5.15 9.85 16.03
CA GLN A 263 -5.77 11.16 15.75
C GLN A 263 -7.26 11.07 15.40
N TYR A 264 -7.67 10.04 14.67
CA TYR A 264 -9.06 9.84 14.23
C TYR A 264 -9.85 8.89 15.14
N GLY A 265 -9.25 8.35 16.21
CA GLY A 265 -9.89 7.40 17.13
C GLY A 265 -10.22 6.06 16.48
N ILE A 266 -9.41 5.61 15.52
CA ILE A 266 -9.64 4.37 14.78
C ILE A 266 -9.14 3.20 15.62
N GLN A 267 -10.04 2.27 15.92
CA GLN A 267 -9.69 0.97 16.50
C GLN A 267 -9.46 -0.06 15.39
N ASP A 268 -8.53 -0.97 15.62
CA ASP A 268 -8.30 -2.11 14.75
C ASP A 268 -9.42 -3.15 14.88
N ILE A 269 -9.46 -4.12 13.98
CA ILE A 269 -10.50 -5.18 13.94
C ILE A 269 -10.56 -6.02 15.23
N ASP A 270 -9.44 -6.13 15.95
CA ASP A 270 -9.33 -6.79 17.26
C ASP A 270 -9.56 -5.84 18.45
N SER A 271 -10.07 -4.63 18.19
CA SER A 271 -10.26 -3.55 19.17
C SER A 271 -8.98 -3.04 19.82
N CYS A 272 -7.81 -3.43 19.32
CA CYS A 272 -6.53 -2.88 19.71
C CYS A 272 -6.26 -1.53 19.03
N SER A 273 -5.37 -0.74 19.61
CA SER A 273 -4.81 0.45 18.96
C SER A 273 -3.34 0.18 18.65
N PRO A 274 -2.98 0.03 17.38
CA PRO A 274 -1.57 -0.14 17.00
C PRO A 274 -0.73 1.03 17.48
N LYS A 275 0.51 0.76 17.89
CA LYS A 275 1.42 1.79 18.40
C LYS A 275 2.36 2.27 17.29
N SER A 276 2.70 3.56 17.37
CA SER A 276 3.74 4.12 16.49
C SER A 276 5.12 3.64 16.92
N ASP A 277 5.91 3.23 15.94
CA ASP A 277 7.32 2.85 16.14
C ASP A 277 8.27 4.05 15.96
N ARG A 278 7.76 5.29 15.94
CA ARG A 278 8.52 6.52 15.70
C ARG A 278 9.73 6.66 16.65
N ASP A 279 9.53 6.41 17.93
CA ASP A 279 10.55 6.61 18.95
C ASP A 279 11.71 5.61 18.81
N VAL A 280 11.44 4.46 18.23
CA VAL A 280 12.42 3.37 18.07
C VAL A 280 13.06 3.37 16.68
N LEU A 281 12.26 3.58 15.63
CA LEU A 281 12.68 3.44 14.23
C LEU A 281 12.84 4.78 13.51
N GLY A 282 12.48 5.89 14.14
CA GLY A 282 12.49 7.23 13.56
C GLY A 282 11.20 7.57 12.83
N GLY A 283 10.94 8.87 12.69
CA GLY A 283 9.76 9.40 11.98
C GLY A 283 10.07 9.81 10.55
N PRO A 284 9.02 10.16 9.78
CA PRO A 284 9.17 10.67 8.42
C PRO A 284 10.07 11.90 8.32
N ARG A 285 10.76 12.04 7.19
CA ARG A 285 11.57 13.21 6.88
C ARG A 285 10.70 14.38 6.46
N GLU A 286 11.13 15.57 6.81
CA GLU A 286 10.57 16.79 6.23
C GLU A 286 11.31 17.11 4.92
N PHE A 287 10.54 17.41 3.87
CA PHE A 287 11.07 17.85 2.58
C PHE A 287 11.00 19.36 2.46
N SER A 288 11.93 19.94 1.70
CA SER A 288 11.90 21.37 1.39
C SER A 288 10.74 21.70 0.45
N GLU A 289 10.03 22.80 0.73
CA GLU A 289 8.99 23.34 -0.16
C GLU A 289 9.54 24.14 -1.35
N ALA A 290 10.88 24.26 -1.46
CA ALA A 290 11.51 24.95 -2.57
C ALA A 290 11.22 24.25 -3.91
N VAL A 291 10.82 25.02 -4.91
CA VAL A 291 10.53 24.56 -6.27
C VAL A 291 11.57 25.11 -7.22
N VAL A 292 12.18 24.23 -8.02
CA VAL A 292 13.14 24.58 -9.07
C VAL A 292 12.70 23.87 -10.36
N TYR A 293 12.51 24.64 -11.44
CA TYR A 293 12.13 24.11 -12.75
C TYR A 293 13.35 23.95 -13.65
#